data_c6fc10b09e1cc050b2ab907daf4be2a1
#
_entry.id   c6fc10b09e1cc050b2ab907daf4be2a1
#
_cell.length_a   1.000
_cell.length_b   1.000
_cell.length_c   1.000
_cell.angle_alpha   90.00
_cell.angle_beta   90.00
_cell.angle_gamma   90.00
#
_symmetry.space_group_name_H-M   'P 1'
#
loop_
_entity.id
_entity.type
_entity.pdbx_description
1 polymer ?
#
loop_
_entity_poly.entity_id
_entity_poly.type
_entity_poly.pdbx_seq_one_letter_code
_entity_poly.pdbx_strand_id
1 'polypeptide(L)'
;MGMLALLAALAAALGLQGLLLGRWALRGVRVERSFSASACHAGDAIEMVETIENGKRLPVPWLRLEAMLPAGLLFRGTGQMSISSGSIYQNHASLFTLPPRVRIIRRHAAVCASRGVWHMGTATMTGGDLFGLFAASIKVELPWRLVVYPELAGLERLPESWLRWQGELEVRRWVAEDPFVTSGVRDYAPGDAMNRIHWKASARSAGLQVHRYGHTANPRAMLLLNVEESETMWGRVNDAEGLEEALRCAAASAAELLRRGLGAGFAHNAMLAEEAAGLPNRVEPGYGGLALEPLLEAMAAVAPQARVPFHELLRQEADRQEQGAGGERLDYLLITAHESARVREAAERLSALGHGVTIVRPPSADGRKRRREPA
;
A
#
# COMPACT_ATOMS: atom_id res chain seq x y z
N MET A 1 66.71 -28.58 13.60
CA MET A 1 66.27 -28.83 12.23
C MET A 1 64.79 -29.33 12.17
N GLY A 2 64.36 -30.33 12.96
CA GLY A 2 63.03 -30.93 12.89
C GLY A 2 61.87 -29.96 13.22
N MET A 3 62.04 -29.10 14.24
CA MET A 3 61.02 -28.15 14.67
C MET A 3 60.73 -27.07 13.60
N LEU A 4 61.79 -26.58 12.92
CA LEU A 4 61.65 -25.62 11.82
C LEU A 4 60.94 -26.24 10.60
N ALA A 5 61.26 -27.49 10.28
CA ALA A 5 60.61 -28.23 9.19
C ALA A 5 59.14 -28.49 9.50
N LEU A 6 58.80 -28.81 10.75
CA LEU A 6 57.41 -28.99 11.18
C LEU A 6 56.59 -27.69 11.11
N LEU A 7 57.17 -26.58 11.56
CA LEU A 7 56.53 -25.25 11.46
C LEU A 7 56.32 -24.83 10.00
N ALA A 8 57.32 -25.08 9.13
CA ALA A 8 57.18 -24.79 7.70
C ALA A 8 56.10 -25.66 7.02
N ALA A 9 56.03 -26.95 7.37
CA ALA A 9 54.98 -27.85 6.88
C ALA A 9 53.60 -27.44 7.35
N LEU A 10 53.46 -27.03 8.63
CA LEU A 10 52.19 -26.51 9.18
C LEU A 10 51.77 -25.23 8.50
N ALA A 11 52.70 -24.28 8.30
CA ALA A 11 52.41 -23.02 7.60
C ALA A 11 51.98 -23.26 6.13
N ALA A 12 52.67 -24.21 5.44
CA ALA A 12 52.31 -24.60 4.09
C ALA A 12 50.90 -25.27 4.04
N ALA A 13 50.60 -26.14 5.00
CA ALA A 13 49.28 -26.77 5.11
C ALA A 13 48.16 -25.74 5.38
N LEU A 14 48.41 -24.80 6.28
CA LEU A 14 47.47 -23.69 6.56
C LEU A 14 47.28 -22.78 5.33
N GLY A 15 48.37 -22.43 4.63
CA GLY A 15 48.28 -21.63 3.41
C GLY A 15 47.55 -22.37 2.29
N LEU A 16 47.84 -23.68 2.07
CA LEU A 16 47.13 -24.48 1.08
C LEU A 16 45.65 -24.63 1.40
N GLN A 17 45.31 -24.93 2.66
CA GLN A 17 43.94 -25.02 3.14
C GLN A 17 43.19 -23.67 2.96
N GLY A 18 43.83 -22.57 3.30
CA GLY A 18 43.25 -21.24 3.14
C GLY A 18 42.99 -20.88 1.67
N LEU A 19 43.93 -21.17 0.78
CA LEU A 19 43.79 -20.98 -0.67
C LEU A 19 42.64 -21.82 -1.25
N LEU A 20 42.53 -23.08 -0.86
CA LEU A 20 41.53 -24.01 -1.37
C LEU A 20 40.11 -23.64 -0.81
N LEU A 21 40.00 -23.51 0.50
CA LEU A 21 38.72 -23.25 1.14
C LEU A 21 38.29 -21.79 0.94
N GLY A 22 39.15 -20.80 1.02
CA GLY A 22 38.83 -19.40 0.79
C GLY A 22 38.32 -19.17 -0.64
N ARG A 23 38.97 -19.75 -1.65
CA ARG A 23 38.58 -19.57 -3.05
C ARG A 23 37.36 -20.39 -3.47
N TRP A 24 37.14 -21.55 -2.82
CA TRP A 24 36.07 -22.49 -3.15
C TRP A 24 34.93 -22.51 -2.11
N ALA A 25 35.07 -21.77 -1.01
CA ALA A 25 34.10 -21.76 0.06
C ALA A 25 32.69 -21.48 -0.46
N LEU A 26 32.52 -20.47 -1.29
CA LEU A 26 31.24 -20.00 -1.79
C LEU A 26 30.77 -20.65 -3.11
N ARG A 27 31.67 -21.36 -3.83
CA ARG A 27 31.31 -22.06 -5.08
C ARG A 27 30.31 -23.17 -4.77
N GLY A 28 29.22 -23.25 -5.54
CA GLY A 28 28.20 -24.29 -5.39
C GLY A 28 27.33 -24.14 -4.11
N VAL A 29 27.41 -23.01 -3.44
CA VAL A 29 26.42 -22.60 -2.43
C VAL A 29 25.33 -21.81 -3.13
N ARG A 30 24.07 -22.19 -2.90
CA ARG A 30 22.87 -21.50 -3.39
C ARG A 30 22.11 -20.93 -2.21
N VAL A 31 21.60 -19.74 -2.40
CA VAL A 31 20.74 -19.06 -1.43
C VAL A 31 19.46 -18.64 -2.14
N GLU A 32 18.34 -18.97 -1.55
CA GLU A 32 17.01 -18.57 -2.01
C GLU A 32 16.27 -17.95 -0.83
N ARG A 33 15.51 -16.91 -1.08
CA ARG A 33 14.64 -16.28 -0.10
C ARG A 33 13.26 -16.11 -0.70
N SER A 34 12.24 -16.45 0.07
CA SER A 34 10.85 -16.23 -0.30
C SER A 34 10.07 -15.69 0.91
N PHE A 35 8.96 -15.03 0.62
CA PHE A 35 8.02 -14.57 1.63
C PHE A 35 6.67 -15.22 1.38
N SER A 36 5.89 -15.39 2.42
CA SER A 36 4.55 -16.01 2.34
C SER A 36 3.54 -15.17 1.55
N ALA A 37 3.79 -13.87 1.39
CA ALA A 37 2.93 -12.95 0.67
C ALA A 37 3.75 -11.89 -0.08
N SER A 38 3.28 -11.44 -1.24
CA SER A 38 3.80 -10.29 -2.00
C SER A 38 3.10 -9.00 -1.64
N ALA A 39 1.92 -9.09 -1.01
CA ALA A 39 1.14 -7.98 -0.50
C ALA A 39 0.44 -8.37 0.79
N CYS A 40 0.34 -7.43 1.74
CA CYS A 40 -0.33 -7.61 3.03
C CYS A 40 -0.72 -6.26 3.61
N HIS A 41 -1.50 -6.23 4.68
CA HIS A 41 -1.81 -5.00 5.41
C HIS A 41 -0.82 -4.74 6.55
N ALA A 42 -0.68 -3.46 6.93
CA ALA A 42 0.06 -3.10 8.13
C ALA A 42 -0.59 -3.77 9.36
N GLY A 43 0.25 -4.41 10.17
CA GLY A 43 -0.17 -5.25 11.29
C GLY A 43 -0.18 -6.75 10.98
N ASP A 44 -0.20 -7.16 9.72
CA ASP A 44 -0.21 -8.58 9.35
C ASP A 44 1.12 -9.27 9.64
N ALA A 45 1.03 -10.55 9.96
CA ALA A 45 2.18 -11.42 10.10
C ALA A 45 2.47 -12.15 8.80
N ILE A 46 3.73 -12.12 8.38
CA ILE A 46 4.24 -12.87 7.23
C ILE A 46 5.39 -13.77 7.65
N GLU A 47 5.70 -14.76 6.85
CA GLU A 47 6.85 -15.64 7.04
C GLU A 47 7.89 -15.39 5.95
N MET A 48 9.15 -15.19 6.37
CA MET A 48 10.32 -15.19 5.48
C MET A 48 10.98 -16.56 5.55
N VAL A 49 11.13 -17.22 4.43
CA VAL A 49 11.79 -18.52 4.32
C VAL A 49 13.12 -18.34 3.61
N GLU A 50 14.21 -18.68 4.27
CA GLU A 50 15.57 -18.71 3.71
C GLU A 50 16.00 -20.16 3.49
N THR A 51 16.35 -20.49 2.28
CA THR A 51 16.91 -21.79 1.89
C THR A 51 18.36 -21.61 1.48
N ILE A 52 19.25 -22.31 2.16
CA ILE A 52 20.69 -22.28 1.88
C ILE A 52 21.14 -23.72 1.61
N GLU A 53 21.71 -23.93 0.45
CA GLU A 53 22.14 -25.26 -0.01
C GLU A 53 23.62 -25.30 -0.35
N ASN A 54 24.34 -26.26 0.21
CA ASN A 54 25.67 -26.60 -0.20
C ASN A 54 25.65 -27.80 -1.16
N GLY A 55 25.68 -27.55 -2.47
CA GLY A 55 25.66 -28.61 -3.50
C GLY A 55 26.97 -29.39 -3.69
N LYS A 56 28.04 -28.95 -3.03
CA LYS A 56 29.40 -29.57 -3.20
C LYS A 56 29.68 -30.63 -2.13
N ARG A 57 30.76 -31.40 -2.38
CA ARG A 57 31.27 -32.43 -1.44
C ARG A 57 32.15 -31.86 -0.31
N LEU A 58 32.59 -30.60 -0.44
CA LEU A 58 33.37 -29.91 0.58
C LEU A 58 32.43 -29.15 1.54
N PRO A 59 32.70 -29.21 2.84
CA PRO A 59 31.94 -28.38 3.81
C PRO A 59 32.25 -26.90 3.61
N VAL A 60 31.32 -26.05 4.07
CA VAL A 60 31.58 -24.63 4.30
C VAL A 60 31.69 -24.46 5.80
N PRO A 61 32.87 -24.19 6.36
CA PRO A 61 33.10 -24.15 7.80
C PRO A 61 32.20 -23.06 8.46
N TRP A 62 32.14 -21.92 7.83
CA TRP A 62 31.27 -20.83 8.21
C TRP A 62 30.81 -20.05 6.97
N LEU A 63 29.54 -19.62 7.00
CA LEU A 63 28.92 -18.78 6.01
C LEU A 63 28.14 -17.71 6.73
N ARG A 64 28.43 -16.45 6.46
CA ARG A 64 27.69 -15.29 6.92
C ARG A 64 26.84 -14.76 5.76
N LEU A 65 25.53 -14.68 5.97
CA LEU A 65 24.59 -14.10 5.04
C LEU A 65 24.09 -12.78 5.62
N GLU A 66 24.32 -11.69 4.90
CA GLU A 66 23.90 -10.33 5.30
C GLU A 66 22.96 -9.75 4.26
N ALA A 67 21.87 -9.18 4.72
CA ALA A 67 20.89 -8.52 3.86
C ALA A 67 20.33 -7.27 4.53
N MET A 68 20.10 -6.24 3.72
CA MET A 68 19.34 -5.07 4.12
C MET A 68 17.87 -5.37 3.90
N LEU A 69 17.08 -5.31 4.98
CA LEU A 69 15.63 -5.47 4.96
C LEU A 69 14.95 -4.20 5.46
N PRO A 70 13.69 -3.92 5.06
CA PRO A 70 12.97 -2.75 5.54
C PRO A 70 12.83 -2.75 7.06
N ALA A 71 13.04 -1.60 7.70
CA ALA A 71 12.88 -1.46 9.16
C ALA A 71 11.43 -1.70 9.61
N GLY A 72 10.45 -1.52 8.71
CA GLY A 72 9.04 -1.82 8.94
C GLY A 72 8.68 -3.31 9.06
N LEU A 73 9.63 -4.22 8.79
CA LEU A 73 9.46 -5.65 9.02
C LEU A 73 10.03 -6.02 10.40
N LEU A 74 9.17 -6.24 11.38
CA LEU A 74 9.58 -6.62 12.73
C LEU A 74 9.66 -8.15 12.86
N PHE A 75 10.87 -8.68 12.94
CA PHE A 75 11.10 -10.12 13.11
C PHE A 75 10.95 -10.55 14.58
N ARG A 76 10.25 -11.67 14.80
CA ARG A 76 10.05 -12.27 16.12
C ARG A 76 10.93 -13.50 16.28
N GLY A 77 11.53 -13.70 17.46
CA GLY A 77 12.22 -14.95 17.80
C GLY A 77 13.60 -15.12 17.14
N THR A 78 14.46 -14.15 17.20
CA THR A 78 15.71 -14.06 16.43
C THR A 78 16.92 -14.76 17.05
N GLY A 79 16.78 -15.85 17.78
CA GLY A 79 17.86 -16.50 18.53
C GLY A 79 19.15 -16.88 17.77
N GLN A 80 19.16 -16.79 16.44
CA GLN A 80 20.32 -17.05 15.57
C GLN A 80 20.54 -15.97 14.51
N MET A 81 19.88 -14.83 14.63
CA MET A 81 19.95 -13.72 13.70
C MET A 81 20.34 -12.44 14.45
N SER A 82 21.37 -11.77 14.00
CA SER A 82 21.77 -10.46 14.51
C SER A 82 21.09 -9.39 13.66
N ILE A 83 20.34 -8.49 14.32
CA ILE A 83 19.64 -7.39 13.69
C ILE A 83 20.26 -6.09 14.17
N SER A 84 20.73 -5.26 13.25
CA SER A 84 21.12 -3.87 13.50
C SER A 84 20.12 -2.95 12.83
N SER A 85 19.31 -2.28 13.63
CA SER A 85 18.20 -1.45 13.14
C SER A 85 18.65 -0.05 12.79
N GLY A 86 18.31 0.41 11.59
CA GLY A 86 18.33 1.79 11.15
C GLY A 86 16.90 2.36 11.07
N SER A 87 16.77 3.61 10.64
CA SER A 87 15.46 4.29 10.53
C SER A 87 14.62 3.78 9.36
N ILE A 88 15.23 3.37 8.25
CA ILE A 88 14.56 2.94 7.01
C ILE A 88 14.85 1.46 6.74
N TYR A 89 16.10 1.05 6.94
CA TYR A 89 16.56 -0.33 6.74
C TYR A 89 17.21 -0.87 7.98
N GLN A 90 17.16 -2.18 8.13
CA GLN A 90 17.84 -2.96 9.14
C GLN A 90 18.74 -3.97 8.48
N ASN A 91 19.95 -4.17 9.04
CA ASN A 91 20.88 -5.19 8.56
C ASN A 91 20.60 -6.50 9.28
N HIS A 92 20.30 -7.53 8.52
CA HIS A 92 20.16 -8.90 8.98
C HIS A 92 21.40 -9.68 8.69
N ALA A 93 22.03 -10.22 9.71
CA ALA A 93 23.18 -11.10 9.59
C ALA A 93 22.89 -12.47 10.21
N SER A 94 23.01 -13.51 9.41
CA SER A 94 22.85 -14.90 9.84
C SER A 94 24.14 -15.69 9.62
N LEU A 95 24.53 -16.50 10.59
CA LEU A 95 25.72 -17.36 10.51
C LEU A 95 25.30 -18.83 10.36
N PHE A 96 25.98 -19.54 9.45
CA PHE A 96 25.72 -20.94 9.14
C PHE A 96 27.02 -21.75 9.09
N THR A 97 26.93 -23.01 9.43
CA THR A 97 27.90 -24.03 9.09
C THR A 97 27.22 -25.02 8.13
N LEU A 98 27.77 -25.23 6.96
CA LEU A 98 27.14 -26.06 5.92
C LEU A 98 27.96 -27.34 5.65
N PRO A 99 27.55 -28.49 6.19
CA PRO A 99 28.11 -29.77 5.80
C PRO A 99 27.99 -30.02 4.29
N PRO A 100 28.72 -30.99 3.73
CA PRO A 100 28.61 -31.38 2.34
C PRO A 100 27.16 -31.81 1.99
N ARG A 101 26.66 -31.36 0.85
CA ARG A 101 25.32 -31.73 0.30
C ARG A 101 24.17 -31.56 1.26
N VAL A 102 24.22 -30.53 2.11
CA VAL A 102 23.17 -30.21 3.05
C VAL A 102 22.40 -28.98 2.57
N ARG A 103 21.08 -29.03 2.74
CA ARG A 103 20.15 -27.90 2.58
C ARG A 103 19.61 -27.53 3.95
N ILE A 104 19.72 -26.26 4.31
CA ILE A 104 19.16 -25.67 5.53
C ILE A 104 18.00 -24.78 5.12
N ILE A 105 16.85 -24.97 5.75
CA ILE A 105 15.68 -24.11 5.58
C ILE A 105 15.42 -23.43 6.93
N ARG A 106 15.39 -22.11 6.94
CA ARG A 106 15.03 -21.30 8.11
C ARG A 106 13.77 -20.52 7.83
N ARG A 107 12.89 -20.47 8.80
CA ARG A 107 11.63 -19.73 8.77
C ARG A 107 11.67 -18.66 9.82
N HIS A 108 11.36 -17.43 9.42
CA HIS A 108 11.36 -16.27 10.30
C HIS A 108 10.00 -15.60 10.22
N ALA A 109 9.29 -15.58 11.35
CA ALA A 109 8.05 -14.84 11.45
C ALA A 109 8.35 -13.34 11.55
N ALA A 110 7.69 -12.54 10.73
CA ALA A 110 7.80 -11.09 10.73
C ALA A 110 6.42 -10.45 10.75
N VAL A 111 6.32 -9.27 11.36
CA VAL A 111 5.11 -8.44 11.34
C VAL A 111 5.40 -7.21 10.49
N CYS A 112 4.52 -6.92 9.56
CA CYS A 112 4.57 -5.71 8.73
C CYS A 112 4.08 -4.51 9.55
N ALA A 113 4.98 -3.82 10.25
CA ALA A 113 4.60 -2.76 11.19
C ALA A 113 4.24 -1.43 10.53
N SER A 114 4.75 -1.16 9.33
CA SER A 114 4.49 0.06 8.56
C SER A 114 4.14 -0.24 7.12
N ARG A 115 3.23 0.56 6.56
CA ARG A 115 2.93 0.50 5.12
C ARG A 115 4.14 0.92 4.28
N GLY A 116 4.12 0.53 3.03
CA GLY A 116 5.14 0.92 2.06
C GLY A 116 5.24 -0.04 0.89
N VAL A 117 6.00 0.37 -0.11
CA VAL A 117 6.43 -0.49 -1.21
C VAL A 117 7.91 -0.77 -1.00
N TRP A 118 8.27 -2.03 -0.84
CA TRP A 118 9.62 -2.43 -0.48
C TRP A 118 10.22 -3.32 -1.57
N HIS A 119 11.41 -2.95 -2.03
CA HIS A 119 12.21 -3.77 -2.93
C HIS A 119 13.42 -4.33 -2.18
N MET A 120 13.52 -5.63 -2.14
CA MET A 120 14.64 -6.34 -1.55
C MET A 120 15.37 -7.02 -2.68
N GLY A 121 16.59 -6.58 -2.98
CA GLY A 121 17.27 -7.02 -4.21
C GLY A 121 18.45 -7.92 -3.98
N THR A 122 19.19 -7.76 -2.88
CA THR A 122 20.49 -8.38 -2.76
C THR A 122 20.81 -8.79 -1.33
N ALA A 123 21.63 -9.85 -1.22
CA ALA A 123 22.31 -10.23 0.00
C ALA A 123 23.81 -10.40 -0.25
N THR A 124 24.61 -10.18 0.77
CA THR A 124 26.04 -10.47 0.74
C THR A 124 26.30 -11.79 1.44
N MET A 125 26.92 -12.71 0.75
CA MET A 125 27.32 -14.00 1.28
C MET A 125 28.83 -13.99 1.46
N THR A 126 29.29 -14.13 2.70
CA THR A 126 30.69 -14.18 3.07
C THR A 126 31.01 -15.55 3.68
N GLY A 127 32.07 -16.20 3.23
CA GLY A 127 32.52 -17.47 3.78
C GLY A 127 34.00 -17.64 3.60
N GLY A 128 34.58 -18.56 4.36
CA GLY A 128 36.03 -18.72 4.35
C GLY A 128 36.50 -20.06 4.88
N ASP A 129 37.79 -20.09 5.21
CA ASP A 129 38.49 -21.23 5.75
C ASP A 129 38.16 -21.48 7.24
N LEU A 130 38.62 -22.60 7.76
CA LEU A 130 38.36 -23.02 9.15
C LEU A 130 38.89 -22.06 10.21
N PHE A 131 39.99 -21.36 9.91
CA PHE A 131 40.63 -20.44 10.85
C PHE A 131 40.31 -18.97 10.63
N GLY A 132 39.52 -18.66 9.58
CA GLY A 132 39.17 -17.29 9.26
C GLY A 132 40.31 -16.44 8.68
N LEU A 133 41.38 -17.07 8.24
CA LEU A 133 42.55 -16.40 7.63
C LEU A 133 42.26 -15.92 6.21
N PHE A 134 41.40 -16.63 5.52
CA PHE A 134 40.95 -16.29 4.16
C PHE A 134 39.42 -16.28 4.11
N ALA A 135 38.87 -15.18 3.63
CA ALA A 135 37.43 -15.03 3.41
C ALA A 135 37.19 -14.52 1.99
N ALA A 136 36.07 -14.93 1.42
CA ALA A 136 35.56 -14.41 0.15
C ALA A 136 34.13 -13.92 0.36
N SER A 137 33.75 -12.85 -0.33
CA SER A 137 32.42 -12.33 -0.33
C SER A 137 31.86 -12.26 -1.73
N ILE A 138 30.63 -12.67 -1.91
CA ILE A 138 29.87 -12.52 -3.17
C ILE A 138 28.52 -11.89 -2.90
N LYS A 139 28.07 -11.08 -3.84
CA LYS A 139 26.74 -10.53 -3.84
C LYS A 139 25.79 -11.50 -4.54
N VAL A 140 24.68 -11.83 -3.89
CA VAL A 140 23.64 -12.72 -4.42
C VAL A 140 22.39 -11.89 -4.66
N GLU A 141 21.82 -12.04 -5.84
CA GLU A 141 20.54 -11.40 -6.17
C GLU A 141 19.39 -12.23 -5.62
N LEU A 142 18.56 -11.59 -4.81
CA LEU A 142 17.36 -12.16 -4.19
C LEU A 142 16.19 -11.19 -4.37
N PRO A 143 15.78 -10.93 -5.64
CA PRO A 143 14.79 -9.91 -5.93
C PRO A 143 13.43 -10.29 -5.34
N TRP A 144 12.86 -9.39 -4.54
CA TRP A 144 11.52 -9.51 -3.99
C TRP A 144 10.87 -8.14 -3.87
N ARG A 145 9.60 -8.07 -4.22
CA ARG A 145 8.76 -6.87 -4.00
C ARG A 145 7.69 -7.22 -2.97
N LEU A 146 7.61 -6.42 -1.91
CA LEU A 146 6.56 -6.52 -0.90
C LEU A 146 5.82 -5.19 -0.85
N VAL A 147 4.50 -5.25 -1.01
CA VAL A 147 3.61 -4.10 -0.81
C VAL A 147 2.88 -4.27 0.51
N VAL A 148 3.07 -3.32 1.42
CA VAL A 148 2.34 -3.28 2.68
C VAL A 148 1.31 -2.18 2.59
N TYR A 149 0.05 -2.56 2.49
CA TYR A 149 -1.10 -1.66 2.43
C TYR A 149 -1.34 -0.97 3.77
N PRO A 150 -2.03 0.18 3.80
CA PRO A 150 -2.54 0.73 5.04
C PRO A 150 -3.40 -0.28 5.81
N GLU A 151 -3.42 -0.20 7.13
CA GLU A 151 -4.33 -0.98 7.96
C GLU A 151 -5.78 -0.65 7.57
N LEU A 152 -6.60 -1.65 7.32
CA LEU A 152 -8.03 -1.46 7.12
C LEU A 152 -8.71 -1.25 8.48
N ALA A 153 -9.00 0.00 8.79
CA ALA A 153 -9.76 0.33 9.98
C ALA A 153 -11.21 -0.14 9.84
N GLY A 154 -11.84 -0.56 10.95
CA GLY A 154 -13.27 -0.83 10.96
C GLY A 154 -14.09 0.45 10.75
N LEU A 155 -15.33 0.30 10.28
CA LEU A 155 -16.25 1.42 9.98
C LEU A 155 -16.51 2.31 11.19
N GLU A 156 -16.42 1.77 12.41
CA GLU A 156 -16.58 2.50 13.67
C GLU A 156 -15.51 3.57 13.91
N ARG A 157 -14.41 3.52 13.15
CA ARG A 157 -13.33 4.50 13.21
C ARG A 157 -13.45 5.62 12.18
N LEU A 158 -14.43 5.52 11.27
CA LEU A 158 -14.66 6.56 10.28
C LEU A 158 -15.35 7.77 10.95
N PRO A 159 -14.99 9.00 10.55
CA PRO A 159 -15.58 10.21 11.09
C PRO A 159 -17.09 10.31 10.78
N GLU A 160 -17.85 10.99 11.65
CA GLU A 160 -19.29 11.24 11.41
C GLU A 160 -19.56 11.96 10.09
N SER A 161 -18.66 12.86 9.67
CA SER A 161 -18.74 13.54 8.38
C SER A 161 -18.74 12.56 7.22
N TRP A 162 -17.97 11.47 7.30
CA TRP A 162 -17.96 10.41 6.32
C TRP A 162 -19.29 9.62 6.32
N LEU A 163 -19.79 9.27 7.49
CA LEU A 163 -21.06 8.54 7.63
C LEU A 163 -22.24 9.35 7.07
N ARG A 164 -22.25 10.65 7.33
CA ARG A 164 -23.27 11.58 6.79
C ARG A 164 -23.17 11.67 5.27
N TRP A 165 -21.99 11.91 4.75
CA TRP A 165 -21.74 11.96 3.30
C TRP A 165 -22.17 10.67 2.60
N GLN A 166 -21.84 9.52 3.19
CA GLN A 166 -22.24 8.23 2.68
C GLN A 166 -23.75 8.06 2.60
N GLY A 167 -24.49 8.48 3.64
CA GLY A 167 -25.94 8.48 3.63
C GLY A 167 -26.53 9.35 2.52
N GLU A 168 -25.96 10.53 2.29
CA GLU A 168 -26.36 11.42 1.19
C GLU A 168 -26.08 10.79 -0.19
N LEU A 169 -24.96 10.07 -0.33
CA LEU A 169 -24.61 9.38 -1.57
C LEU A 169 -25.61 8.26 -1.88
N GLU A 170 -26.03 7.51 -0.88
CA GLU A 170 -27.04 6.46 -1.02
C GLU A 170 -28.41 7.04 -1.42
N VAL A 171 -28.85 8.11 -0.76
CA VAL A 171 -30.10 8.78 -1.11
C VAL A 171 -30.05 9.27 -2.57
N ARG A 172 -28.96 9.85 -3.00
CA ARG A 172 -28.79 10.30 -4.40
C ARG A 172 -28.84 9.16 -5.41
N ARG A 173 -28.34 7.99 -5.06
CA ARG A 173 -28.44 6.79 -5.91
C ARG A 173 -29.88 6.42 -6.24
N TRP A 174 -30.79 6.59 -5.27
CA TRP A 174 -32.21 6.29 -5.42
C TRP A 174 -33.00 7.40 -6.11
N VAL A 175 -32.49 8.63 -6.14
CA VAL A 175 -33.19 9.80 -6.69
C VAL A 175 -32.88 10.02 -8.18
N ALA A 176 -31.73 9.59 -8.67
CA ALA A 176 -31.33 9.76 -10.09
C ALA A 176 -32.04 8.72 -10.98
N GLU A 177 -33.21 9.06 -11.51
CA GLU A 177 -33.90 8.27 -12.54
C GLU A 177 -33.13 8.33 -13.86
N ASP A 178 -32.87 7.18 -14.48
CA ASP A 178 -32.29 7.10 -15.82
C ASP A 178 -33.41 6.96 -16.86
N PRO A 179 -33.57 7.94 -17.74
CA PRO A 179 -34.62 7.91 -18.78
C PRO A 179 -34.45 6.75 -19.78
N PHE A 180 -33.28 6.17 -19.87
CA PHE A 180 -33.00 5.06 -20.81
C PHE A 180 -33.29 3.68 -20.20
N VAL A 181 -33.45 3.59 -18.90
CA VAL A 181 -33.78 2.33 -18.19
C VAL A 181 -35.20 2.34 -17.74
N THR A 182 -36.08 1.68 -18.46
CA THR A 182 -37.48 1.54 -18.08
C THR A 182 -37.63 0.31 -17.19
N SER A 183 -37.95 0.54 -15.90
CA SER A 183 -38.24 -0.53 -14.91
C SER A 183 -39.68 -1.03 -14.92
N GLY A 184 -40.56 -0.34 -15.64
CA GLY A 184 -41.97 -0.69 -15.73
C GLY A 184 -42.87 0.49 -16.11
N VAL A 185 -44.18 0.35 -15.83
CA VAL A 185 -45.17 1.41 -15.98
C VAL A 185 -45.92 1.56 -14.67
N ARG A 186 -46.41 2.76 -14.38
CA ARG A 186 -47.33 3.08 -13.26
C ARG A 186 -48.42 4.01 -13.73
N ASP A 187 -49.46 4.14 -12.91
CA ASP A 187 -50.50 5.08 -13.18
C ASP A 187 -50.02 6.53 -13.14
N TYR A 188 -50.54 7.34 -14.01
CA TYR A 188 -50.28 8.77 -14.05
C TYR A 188 -50.79 9.45 -12.77
N ALA A 189 -49.97 10.30 -12.20
CA ALA A 189 -50.31 11.16 -11.08
C ALA A 189 -50.23 12.63 -11.53
N PRO A 190 -51.13 13.54 -10.96
CA PRO A 190 -51.06 14.96 -11.25
C PRO A 190 -49.66 15.52 -10.91
N GLY A 191 -49.00 16.11 -11.92
CA GLY A 191 -47.61 16.60 -11.83
C GLY A 191 -46.60 15.79 -12.63
N ASP A 192 -46.97 14.63 -13.15
CA ASP A 192 -46.09 13.85 -14.06
C ASP A 192 -45.99 14.59 -15.41
N ALA A 193 -44.76 14.64 -15.94
CA ALA A 193 -44.47 15.26 -17.22
C ALA A 193 -45.09 14.47 -18.39
N MET A 194 -45.73 15.16 -19.32
CA MET A 194 -46.44 14.57 -20.48
C MET A 194 -45.52 13.71 -21.36
N ASN A 195 -44.23 14.04 -21.42
CA ASN A 195 -43.23 13.27 -22.20
C ASN A 195 -42.91 11.89 -21.57
N ARG A 196 -43.37 11.63 -20.33
CA ARG A 196 -43.22 10.33 -19.65
C ARG A 196 -44.40 9.39 -19.90
N ILE A 197 -45.45 9.77 -20.64
CA ILE A 197 -46.62 8.93 -20.89
C ILE A 197 -46.22 7.75 -21.78
N HIS A 198 -46.52 6.54 -21.28
CA HIS A 198 -46.38 5.31 -22.05
C HIS A 198 -47.65 5.03 -22.84
N TRP A 199 -47.79 5.65 -24.03
CA TRP A 199 -48.99 5.60 -24.84
C TRP A 199 -49.52 4.19 -25.13
N LYS A 200 -48.57 3.24 -25.39
CA LYS A 200 -48.96 1.86 -25.67
C LYS A 200 -49.54 1.13 -24.44
N ALA A 201 -49.06 1.42 -23.21
CA ALA A 201 -49.63 0.87 -22.00
C ALA A 201 -50.97 1.55 -21.66
N SER A 202 -51.04 2.88 -21.82
CA SER A 202 -52.27 3.65 -21.62
C SER A 202 -53.41 3.18 -22.52
N ALA A 203 -53.11 2.80 -23.77
CA ALA A 203 -54.12 2.26 -24.68
C ALA A 203 -54.68 0.88 -24.29
N ARG A 204 -53.99 0.17 -23.41
CA ARG A 204 -54.39 -1.18 -22.92
C ARG A 204 -54.99 -1.14 -21.52
N SER A 205 -54.81 -0.06 -20.80
CA SER A 205 -55.37 0.19 -19.48
C SER A 205 -56.46 1.27 -19.54
N ALA A 206 -57.38 1.27 -18.60
CA ALA A 206 -58.48 2.26 -18.54
C ALA A 206 -57.97 3.69 -18.10
N GLY A 207 -56.67 3.90 -17.97
CA GLY A 207 -56.06 5.15 -17.49
C GLY A 207 -54.71 5.46 -18.10
N LEU A 208 -54.24 6.71 -17.96
CA LEU A 208 -52.94 7.11 -18.40
C LEU A 208 -51.86 6.39 -17.61
N GLN A 209 -50.90 5.80 -18.33
CA GLN A 209 -49.72 5.12 -17.76
C GLN A 209 -48.47 5.92 -18.06
N VAL A 210 -47.57 6.05 -17.10
CA VAL A 210 -46.26 6.68 -17.28
C VAL A 210 -45.13 5.66 -17.14
N HIS A 211 -44.04 5.90 -17.88
CA HIS A 211 -42.83 5.14 -17.72
C HIS A 211 -42.32 5.27 -16.29
N ARG A 212 -42.05 4.15 -15.65
CA ARG A 212 -41.24 4.08 -14.44
C ARG A 212 -39.82 3.84 -14.87
N TYR A 213 -38.98 4.83 -14.71
CA TYR A 213 -37.57 4.71 -15.03
C TYR A 213 -36.82 3.98 -13.91
N GLY A 214 -35.82 3.20 -14.31
CA GLY A 214 -34.90 2.58 -13.37
C GLY A 214 -33.81 3.56 -12.94
N HIS A 215 -33.12 3.22 -11.88
CA HIS A 215 -31.99 4.01 -11.37
C HIS A 215 -30.70 3.35 -11.87
N THR A 216 -29.94 4.03 -12.75
CA THR A 216 -28.70 3.50 -13.34
C THR A 216 -27.47 4.32 -12.96
N ALA A 217 -27.63 5.39 -12.20
CA ALA A 217 -26.47 6.13 -11.73
C ALA A 217 -25.67 5.23 -10.78
N ASN A 218 -24.53 4.73 -11.25
CA ASN A 218 -23.52 4.15 -10.39
C ASN A 218 -22.66 5.30 -9.86
N PRO A 219 -22.93 5.83 -8.65
CA PRO A 219 -22.19 6.94 -8.11
C PRO A 219 -20.70 6.56 -8.02
N ARG A 220 -19.86 7.51 -8.40
CA ARG A 220 -18.39 7.39 -8.32
C ARG A 220 -17.87 8.43 -7.35
N ALA A 221 -16.98 8.01 -6.48
CA ALA A 221 -16.30 8.88 -5.55
C ALA A 221 -14.79 8.94 -5.84
N MET A 222 -14.21 10.12 -5.76
CA MET A 222 -12.78 10.36 -5.80
C MET A 222 -12.32 10.77 -4.40
N LEU A 223 -11.50 9.94 -3.79
CA LEU A 223 -10.86 10.22 -2.52
C LEU A 223 -9.61 11.05 -2.77
N LEU A 224 -9.57 12.27 -2.24
CA LEU A 224 -8.42 13.18 -2.37
C LEU A 224 -7.75 13.36 -1.02
N LEU A 225 -6.51 12.84 -0.90
CA LEU A 225 -5.73 12.93 0.32
C LEU A 225 -4.84 14.18 0.32
N ASN A 226 -4.98 15.00 1.35
CA ASN A 226 -4.08 16.09 1.66
C ASN A 226 -3.06 15.68 2.72
N VAL A 227 -1.78 15.82 2.40
CA VAL A 227 -0.68 15.58 3.36
C VAL A 227 -0.14 16.87 4.00
N GLU A 228 -0.68 18.04 3.63
CA GLU A 228 -0.25 19.32 4.22
C GLU A 228 -0.83 19.48 5.63
N GLU A 229 0.02 19.92 6.54
CA GLU A 229 -0.33 20.27 7.93
C GLU A 229 -0.63 21.77 8.09
N SER A 230 -0.14 22.60 7.15
CA SER A 230 -0.39 24.03 7.09
C SER A 230 -0.18 24.56 5.68
N GLU A 231 -0.71 25.76 5.40
CA GLU A 231 -0.63 26.39 4.08
C GLU A 231 0.80 26.77 3.66
N THR A 232 1.69 26.99 4.62
CA THR A 232 3.09 27.42 4.39
C THR A 232 4.08 26.26 4.44
N MET A 233 3.61 25.04 4.65
CA MET A 233 4.46 23.88 4.83
C MET A 233 4.84 23.26 3.48
N TRP A 234 6.08 23.48 3.10
CA TRP A 234 6.75 22.76 2.01
C TRP A 234 7.79 21.84 2.60
N GLY A 235 7.47 20.61 2.78
CA GLY A 235 8.49 19.72 3.28
C GLY A 235 7.92 18.42 3.81
N ARG A 236 8.69 17.85 4.71
CA ARG A 236 8.35 16.60 5.36
C ARG A 236 7.21 16.81 6.33
N VAL A 237 6.25 15.92 6.28
CA VAL A 237 5.16 15.82 7.26
C VAL A 237 5.75 15.55 8.64
N ASN A 238 5.39 16.36 9.64
CA ASN A 238 5.85 16.20 11.01
C ASN A 238 4.96 15.23 11.80
N ASP A 239 3.66 15.25 11.54
CA ASP A 239 2.68 14.33 12.14
C ASP A 239 2.54 13.06 11.28
N ALA A 240 3.54 12.18 11.39
CA ALA A 240 3.51 10.89 10.68
C ALA A 240 2.31 10.02 11.11
N GLU A 241 1.88 10.09 12.37
CA GLU A 241 0.74 9.31 12.88
C GLU A 241 -0.58 9.83 12.31
N GLY A 242 -0.73 11.14 12.17
CA GLY A 242 -1.88 11.78 11.52
C GLY A 242 -1.99 11.40 10.04
N LEU A 243 -0.85 11.34 9.32
CA LEU A 243 -0.82 10.86 7.94
C LEU A 243 -1.25 9.39 7.84
N GLU A 244 -0.74 8.53 8.72
CA GLU A 244 -1.14 7.11 8.73
C GLU A 244 -2.64 6.96 9.02
N GLU A 245 -3.20 7.81 9.89
CA GLU A 245 -4.64 7.80 10.18
C GLU A 245 -5.47 8.26 8.99
N ALA A 246 -5.01 9.30 8.28
CA ALA A 246 -5.67 9.78 7.07
C ALA A 246 -5.69 8.69 5.97
N LEU A 247 -4.59 7.95 5.84
CA LEU A 247 -4.49 6.83 4.89
C LEU A 247 -5.37 5.64 5.29
N ARG A 248 -5.46 5.31 6.59
CA ARG A 248 -6.41 4.30 7.09
C ARG A 248 -7.86 4.70 6.80
N CYS A 249 -8.19 5.98 7.01
CA CYS A 249 -9.50 6.53 6.68
C CYS A 249 -9.77 6.41 5.17
N ALA A 250 -8.80 6.75 4.32
CA ALA A 250 -8.93 6.62 2.86
C ALA A 250 -9.13 5.16 2.44
N ALA A 251 -8.32 4.24 2.97
CA ALA A 251 -8.40 2.81 2.65
C ALA A 251 -9.75 2.19 3.08
N ALA A 252 -10.20 2.49 4.30
CA ALA A 252 -11.49 2.03 4.80
C ALA A 252 -12.65 2.62 3.98
N SER A 253 -12.56 3.89 3.59
CA SER A 253 -13.56 4.55 2.74
C SER A 253 -13.63 3.91 1.36
N ALA A 254 -12.48 3.65 0.72
CA ALA A 254 -12.41 3.00 -0.59
C ALA A 254 -13.00 1.58 -0.54
N ALA A 255 -12.60 0.79 0.46
CA ALA A 255 -13.10 -0.58 0.64
C ALA A 255 -14.62 -0.61 0.86
N GLU A 256 -15.16 0.30 1.67
CA GLU A 256 -16.59 0.37 1.94
C GLU A 256 -17.39 0.82 0.72
N LEU A 257 -16.91 1.82 -0.04
CA LEU A 257 -17.54 2.24 -1.29
C LEU A 257 -17.64 1.09 -2.28
N LEU A 258 -16.54 0.39 -2.52
CA LEU A 258 -16.49 -0.76 -3.44
C LEU A 258 -17.37 -1.92 -2.96
N ARG A 259 -17.39 -2.19 -1.64
CA ARG A 259 -18.28 -3.22 -1.04
C ARG A 259 -19.76 -2.93 -1.28
N ARG A 260 -20.14 -1.65 -1.34
CA ARG A 260 -21.50 -1.19 -1.65
C ARG A 260 -21.81 -1.12 -3.14
N GLY A 261 -20.85 -1.47 -3.99
CA GLY A 261 -21.00 -1.42 -5.45
C GLY A 261 -20.90 -0.01 -6.02
N LEU A 262 -20.30 0.93 -5.26
CA LEU A 262 -19.99 2.28 -5.71
C LEU A 262 -18.59 2.31 -6.33
N GLY A 263 -18.35 3.24 -7.28
CA GLY A 263 -17.02 3.43 -7.84
C GLY A 263 -16.13 4.22 -6.88
N ALA A 264 -14.88 3.79 -6.72
CA ALA A 264 -13.90 4.49 -5.89
C ALA A 264 -12.62 4.76 -6.68
N GLY A 265 -12.13 6.00 -6.60
CA GLY A 265 -10.84 6.45 -7.08
C GLY A 265 -10.03 7.09 -5.96
N PHE A 266 -8.74 7.30 -6.18
CA PHE A 266 -7.84 7.90 -5.20
C PHE A 266 -6.82 8.80 -5.87
N ALA A 267 -6.55 9.96 -5.26
CA ALA A 267 -5.41 10.79 -5.62
C ALA A 267 -4.87 11.53 -4.38
N HIS A 268 -3.63 11.99 -4.46
CA HIS A 268 -2.96 12.66 -3.35
C HIS A 268 -1.99 13.74 -3.83
N ASN A 269 -1.71 14.71 -2.97
CA ASN A 269 -0.73 15.76 -3.23
C ASN A 269 0.70 15.44 -2.74
N ALA A 270 0.93 14.22 -2.25
CA ALA A 270 2.23 13.79 -1.75
C ALA A 270 3.20 13.40 -2.87
N MET A 271 4.48 13.32 -2.52
CA MET A 271 5.47 12.58 -3.30
C MET A 271 5.23 11.07 -3.17
N LEU A 272 5.73 10.33 -4.14
CA LEU A 272 5.82 8.86 -4.03
C LEU A 272 7.10 8.49 -3.29
N ALA A 273 7.06 7.40 -2.54
CA ALA A 273 8.25 6.77 -2.01
C ALA A 273 9.20 6.39 -3.17
N GLU A 274 10.51 6.45 -2.94
CA GLU A 274 11.52 6.20 -3.98
C GLU A 274 11.35 4.80 -4.59
N GLU A 275 11.04 3.83 -3.77
CA GLU A 275 10.79 2.43 -4.17
C GLU A 275 9.46 2.24 -4.92
N ALA A 276 8.60 3.22 -4.90
CA ALA A 276 7.30 3.22 -5.59
C ALA A 276 7.32 4.03 -6.90
N ALA A 277 8.51 4.39 -7.39
CA ALA A 277 8.67 5.13 -8.64
C ALA A 277 7.96 4.40 -9.80
N GLY A 278 7.05 5.11 -10.47
CA GLY A 278 6.24 4.56 -11.56
C GLY A 278 4.81 4.20 -11.18
N LEU A 279 4.44 4.18 -9.89
CA LEU A 279 3.05 4.11 -9.50
C LEU A 279 2.33 5.45 -9.76
N PRO A 280 1.03 5.44 -10.07
CA PRO A 280 0.30 6.66 -10.35
C PRO A 280 -0.03 7.43 -9.05
N ASN A 281 0.07 8.77 -9.10
CA ASN A 281 -0.44 9.63 -8.01
C ASN A 281 -1.97 9.74 -8.02
N ARG A 282 -2.61 9.26 -9.08
CA ARG A 282 -4.05 9.28 -9.28
C ARG A 282 -4.51 7.97 -9.90
N VAL A 283 -5.48 7.33 -9.27
CA VAL A 283 -6.15 6.12 -9.74
C VAL A 283 -7.60 6.48 -10.04
N GLU A 284 -8.03 6.20 -11.27
CA GLU A 284 -9.40 6.49 -11.69
C GLU A 284 -10.43 5.66 -10.91
N PRO A 285 -11.66 6.18 -10.76
CA PRO A 285 -12.71 5.42 -10.11
C PRO A 285 -13.03 4.13 -10.85
N GLY A 286 -12.79 3.01 -10.16
CA GLY A 286 -13.13 1.66 -10.61
C GLY A 286 -14.24 1.05 -9.76
N TYR A 287 -14.80 -0.08 -10.20
CA TYR A 287 -15.87 -0.81 -9.53
C TYR A 287 -15.45 -2.24 -9.20
N GLY A 288 -16.07 -2.79 -8.15
CA GLY A 288 -15.86 -4.18 -7.74
C GLY A 288 -14.54 -4.43 -7.01
N GLY A 289 -14.34 -5.67 -6.57
CA GLY A 289 -13.22 -6.04 -5.69
C GLY A 289 -11.84 -5.83 -6.31
N LEU A 290 -11.70 -5.99 -7.62
CA LEU A 290 -10.42 -5.79 -8.31
C LEU A 290 -9.96 -4.33 -8.36
N ALA A 291 -10.87 -3.37 -8.14
CA ALA A 291 -10.52 -1.95 -8.11
C ALA A 291 -9.84 -1.55 -6.78
N LEU A 292 -9.94 -2.36 -5.73
CA LEU A 292 -9.38 -2.03 -4.42
C LEU A 292 -7.84 -2.07 -4.40
N GLU A 293 -7.26 -3.10 -5.01
CA GLU A 293 -5.80 -3.31 -4.98
C GLU A 293 -5.00 -2.12 -5.54
N PRO A 294 -5.30 -1.57 -6.74
CA PRO A 294 -4.60 -0.40 -7.25
C PRO A 294 -4.72 0.83 -6.34
N LEU A 295 -5.86 1.01 -5.65
CA LEU A 295 -6.05 2.10 -4.69
C LEU A 295 -5.15 1.92 -3.47
N LEU A 296 -5.10 0.71 -2.91
CA LEU A 296 -4.25 0.39 -1.76
C LEU A 296 -2.77 0.48 -2.11
N GLU A 297 -2.36 0.08 -3.33
CA GLU A 297 -0.98 0.26 -3.81
C GLU A 297 -0.59 1.74 -3.89
N ALA A 298 -1.46 2.58 -4.46
CA ALA A 298 -1.22 4.02 -4.52
C ALA A 298 -1.14 4.64 -3.12
N MET A 299 -1.98 4.19 -2.17
CA MET A 299 -1.92 4.62 -0.77
C MET A 299 -0.66 4.13 -0.06
N ALA A 300 -0.19 2.91 -0.34
CA ALA A 300 1.07 2.38 0.19
C ALA A 300 2.28 3.19 -0.28
N ALA A 301 2.22 3.72 -1.49
CA ALA A 301 3.29 4.50 -2.13
C ALA A 301 3.44 5.94 -1.62
N VAL A 302 2.47 6.47 -0.87
CA VAL A 302 2.48 7.86 -0.38
C VAL A 302 3.66 8.10 0.56
N ALA A 303 4.58 9.01 0.17
CA ALA A 303 5.65 9.46 1.03
C ALA A 303 5.17 10.60 1.98
N PRO A 304 5.78 10.75 3.17
CA PRO A 304 5.44 11.82 4.11
C PRO A 304 6.04 13.17 3.68
N GLN A 305 5.76 13.59 2.46
CA GLN A 305 6.23 14.84 1.87
C GLN A 305 5.25 15.32 0.80
N ALA A 306 4.87 16.60 0.84
CA ALA A 306 4.04 17.19 -0.19
C ALA A 306 4.82 17.39 -1.50
N ARG A 307 4.18 17.08 -2.63
CA ARG A 307 4.69 17.29 -3.99
C ARG A 307 4.19 18.61 -4.58
N VAL A 308 2.90 18.85 -4.40
CA VAL A 308 2.19 20.05 -4.86
C VAL A 308 1.27 20.53 -3.76
N PRO A 309 0.92 21.85 -3.72
CA PRO A 309 -0.12 22.33 -2.80
C PRO A 309 -1.45 21.63 -3.06
N PHE A 310 -2.19 21.34 -1.99
CA PHE A 310 -3.45 20.61 -2.13
C PHE A 310 -4.50 21.38 -2.93
N HIS A 311 -4.57 22.70 -2.77
CA HIS A 311 -5.45 23.54 -3.59
C HIS A 311 -5.12 23.46 -5.10
N GLU A 312 -3.85 23.22 -5.44
CA GLU A 312 -3.44 23.04 -6.83
C GLU A 312 -3.89 21.66 -7.37
N LEU A 313 -3.83 20.61 -6.55
CA LEU A 313 -4.43 19.32 -6.90
C LEU A 313 -5.93 19.45 -7.17
N LEU A 314 -6.65 20.20 -6.34
CA LEU A 314 -8.09 20.44 -6.54
C LEU A 314 -8.37 21.23 -7.83
N ARG A 315 -7.53 22.22 -8.18
CA ARG A 315 -7.63 22.94 -9.44
C ARG A 315 -7.40 22.02 -10.63
N GLN A 316 -6.40 21.16 -10.58
CA GLN A 316 -6.14 20.17 -11.62
C GLN A 316 -7.32 19.21 -11.79
N GLU A 317 -7.99 18.81 -10.72
CA GLU A 317 -9.22 18.00 -10.81
C GLU A 317 -10.35 18.79 -11.45
N ALA A 318 -10.55 20.06 -11.11
CA ALA A 318 -11.56 20.92 -11.75
C ALA A 318 -11.30 21.10 -13.24
N ASP A 319 -10.05 21.39 -13.62
CA ASP A 319 -9.65 21.55 -15.02
C ASP A 319 -9.89 20.27 -15.83
N ARG A 320 -9.66 19.10 -15.25
CA ARG A 320 -9.98 17.80 -15.89
C ARG A 320 -11.47 17.61 -16.14
N GLN A 321 -12.30 18.04 -15.19
CA GLN A 321 -13.75 17.94 -15.34
C GLN A 321 -14.26 18.91 -16.42
N GLU A 322 -13.72 20.13 -16.48
CA GLU A 322 -14.05 21.12 -17.52
C GLU A 322 -13.66 20.65 -18.93
N GLN A 323 -12.55 19.93 -19.09
CA GLN A 323 -12.08 19.39 -20.36
C GLN A 323 -12.87 18.16 -20.84
N GLY A 324 -13.91 17.76 -20.13
CA GLY A 324 -14.79 16.67 -20.54
C GLY A 324 -14.21 15.26 -20.40
N ALA A 325 -13.06 15.12 -19.77
CA ALA A 325 -12.44 13.81 -19.49
C ALA A 325 -13.28 12.93 -18.56
N GLY A 326 -14.39 13.44 -18.05
CA GLY A 326 -15.19 12.78 -17.05
C GLY A 326 -16.69 12.92 -17.13
N GLY A 327 -17.30 13.12 -18.30
CA GLY A 327 -18.75 13.31 -18.62
C GLY A 327 -19.82 12.88 -17.61
N GLU A 328 -19.46 12.22 -16.52
CA GLU A 328 -20.32 11.80 -15.44
C GLU A 328 -19.96 12.49 -14.12
N ARG A 329 -20.96 12.76 -13.32
CA ARG A 329 -20.80 13.37 -12.00
C ARG A 329 -19.91 12.52 -11.11
N LEU A 330 -18.92 13.15 -10.46
CA LEU A 330 -18.07 12.60 -9.42
C LEU A 330 -18.40 13.22 -8.07
N ASP A 331 -18.37 12.45 -7.02
CA ASP A 331 -18.40 12.96 -5.65
C ASP A 331 -16.97 12.94 -5.08
N TYR A 332 -16.49 14.11 -4.64
CA TYR A 332 -15.15 14.29 -4.09
C TYR A 332 -15.17 14.20 -2.58
N LEU A 333 -14.37 13.31 -2.01
CA LEU A 333 -14.14 13.19 -0.58
C LEU A 333 -12.75 13.71 -0.25
N LEU A 334 -12.66 14.90 0.31
CA LEU A 334 -11.41 15.56 0.67
C LEU A 334 -10.99 15.11 2.07
N ILE A 335 -9.97 14.26 2.16
CA ILE A 335 -9.42 13.77 3.43
C ILE A 335 -8.28 14.70 3.82
N THR A 336 -8.52 15.59 4.78
CA THR A 336 -7.56 16.62 5.18
C THR A 336 -7.66 16.96 6.66
N ALA A 337 -6.50 17.10 7.30
CA ALA A 337 -6.40 17.66 8.65
C ALA A 337 -6.38 19.20 8.64
N HIS A 338 -5.90 19.80 7.55
CA HIS A 338 -5.78 21.24 7.40
C HIS A 338 -6.64 21.76 6.25
N GLU A 339 -7.44 22.80 6.53
CA GLU A 339 -8.31 23.47 5.58
C GLU A 339 -7.94 24.95 5.49
N SER A 340 -7.31 25.36 4.39
CA SER A 340 -7.00 26.75 4.10
C SER A 340 -8.10 27.44 3.30
N ALA A 341 -8.04 28.77 3.21
CA ALA A 341 -8.97 29.54 2.37
C ALA A 341 -8.86 29.13 0.89
N ARG A 342 -7.64 28.88 0.38
CA ARG A 342 -7.40 28.44 -0.99
C ARG A 342 -7.95 27.04 -1.27
N VAL A 343 -7.87 26.15 -0.30
CA VAL A 343 -8.48 24.81 -0.40
C VAL A 343 -9.99 24.91 -0.52
N ARG A 344 -10.61 25.80 0.28
CA ARG A 344 -12.06 26.03 0.26
C ARG A 344 -12.51 26.62 -1.08
N GLU A 345 -11.82 27.64 -1.59
CA GLU A 345 -12.08 28.24 -2.89
C GLU A 345 -11.99 27.20 -4.04
N ALA A 346 -10.97 26.37 -4.03
CA ALA A 346 -10.81 25.33 -5.05
C ALA A 346 -11.89 24.23 -4.93
N ALA A 347 -12.32 23.90 -3.72
CA ALA A 347 -13.43 22.99 -3.47
C ALA A 347 -14.78 23.56 -3.94
N GLU A 348 -15.02 24.86 -3.73
CA GLU A 348 -16.21 25.57 -4.23
C GLU A 348 -16.25 25.56 -5.77
N ARG A 349 -15.10 25.71 -6.45
CA ARG A 349 -15.04 25.58 -7.91
C ARG A 349 -15.50 24.20 -8.40
N LEU A 350 -15.04 23.11 -7.76
CA LEU A 350 -15.52 21.76 -8.06
C LEU A 350 -17.04 21.62 -7.83
N SER A 351 -17.55 22.22 -6.75
CA SER A 351 -18.99 22.23 -6.46
C SER A 351 -19.79 23.00 -7.51
N ALA A 352 -19.26 24.12 -7.99
CA ALA A 352 -19.88 24.94 -9.06
C ALA A 352 -19.98 24.19 -10.38
N LEU A 353 -19.09 23.24 -10.64
CA LEU A 353 -19.14 22.32 -11.81
C LEU A 353 -20.19 21.20 -11.64
N GLY A 354 -20.95 21.17 -10.55
CA GLY A 354 -22.03 20.21 -10.31
C GLY A 354 -21.57 18.93 -9.59
N HIS A 355 -20.31 18.89 -9.11
CA HIS A 355 -19.79 17.78 -8.34
C HIS A 355 -20.11 17.90 -6.86
N GLY A 356 -20.31 16.76 -6.17
CA GLY A 356 -20.40 16.74 -4.71
C GLY A 356 -19.02 16.90 -4.09
N VAL A 357 -18.85 17.81 -3.13
CA VAL A 357 -17.58 17.95 -2.40
C VAL A 357 -17.84 17.87 -0.91
N THR A 358 -17.15 16.96 -0.24
CA THR A 358 -17.27 16.79 1.22
C THR A 358 -15.88 16.71 1.84
N ILE A 359 -15.68 17.48 2.89
CA ILE A 359 -14.43 17.49 3.64
C ILE A 359 -14.57 16.55 4.83
N VAL A 360 -13.64 15.59 4.91
CA VAL A 360 -13.53 14.63 6.00
C VAL A 360 -12.23 14.87 6.75
N ARG A 361 -12.34 15.15 8.03
CA ARG A 361 -11.18 15.27 8.92
C ARG A 361 -10.88 13.92 9.52
N PRO A 362 -9.68 13.35 9.28
CA PRO A 362 -9.27 12.11 9.91
C PRO A 362 -9.25 12.28 11.44
N PRO A 363 -9.51 11.22 12.22
CA PRO A 363 -9.43 11.28 13.68
C PRO A 363 -8.01 11.71 14.11
N SER A 364 -7.93 12.64 15.06
CA SER A 364 -6.63 13.07 15.60
C SER A 364 -6.00 11.95 16.44
N ALA A 365 -4.66 11.85 16.40
CA ALA A 365 -3.90 10.88 17.20
C ALA A 365 -4.17 11.01 18.71
N ASP A 366 -4.42 12.23 19.20
CA ASP A 366 -4.76 12.51 20.60
C ASP A 366 -6.11 11.92 21.05
N GLY A 367 -7.08 11.83 20.15
CA GLY A 367 -8.37 11.22 20.44
C GLY A 367 -8.31 9.71 20.72
N ARG A 368 -7.25 9.03 20.23
CA ARG A 368 -7.03 7.60 20.47
C ARG A 368 -6.45 7.28 21.85
N LYS A 369 -5.56 8.12 22.39
CA LYS A 369 -5.00 7.91 23.71
C LYS A 369 -6.08 7.90 24.76
N ARG A 370 -7.08 8.78 24.64
CA ARG A 370 -8.24 8.83 25.53
C ARG A 370 -9.22 7.64 25.42
N ARG A 371 -9.27 6.95 24.25
CA ARG A 371 -10.15 5.78 24.06
C ARG A 371 -9.48 4.44 24.41
N ARG A 372 -8.15 4.41 24.59
CA ARG A 372 -7.40 3.21 24.98
C ARG A 372 -7.14 3.09 26.49
N GLU A 373 -7.43 4.11 27.28
CA GLU A 373 -7.45 3.98 28.74
C GLU A 373 -8.77 3.33 29.16
N PRO A 374 -8.75 2.08 29.65
CA PRO A 374 -9.92 1.47 30.26
C PRO A 374 -10.26 2.23 31.56
N ALA A 375 -11.55 2.54 31.74
CA ALA A 375 -12.10 3.11 32.95
C ALA A 375 -11.96 2.11 34.12
#